data_e464f7900ece01147ddef902f2e526c8
#
_entry.id   e464f7900ece01147ddef902f2e526c8
#
_cell.length_a   1.000
_cell.length_b   1.000
_cell.length_c   1.000
_cell.angle_alpha   90.00
_cell.angle_beta   90.00
_cell.angle_gamma   90.00
#
_symmetry.space_group_name_H-M   'P 1'
#
loop_
_entity.id
_entity.type
_entity.pdbx_description
1 polymer ?
#
loop_
_entity_poly.entity_id
_entity_poly.type
_entity_poly.pdbx_seq_one_letter_code
_entity_poly.pdbx_strand_id
1 'polypeptide(L)'
;MDKDTALQEENDSTENQEENSEVTTEEKSTNVSFSFFIYRLIAYADARRSVASFIIILFLVTISDKLFSDFLFVPYVELVESLSGVHPGGFAELDVGFAPEVWQALLGMVLGTLILVISIASQSIPKLIDFYMRDIPSLLYIWLLIISGVHALIIKIYGEIGLVREPSRIFNTHFLLTICTIIAFPYVFYILRYTKPTNIIYRIYHNNMDQIRSLTSSRNRALAHIPKVVEYQQYTIFEALNQLDDILEFSSFKELKADIVHDMSVTLQNYIRLKRDIAPGFFKVSPKVRTDISFKTMVGQFGEMERNKSFYEQKCFRLLGNVYIRLLEHGEFDLSSMVAGEMANLGLTAIGEDNTELI
;
A
#
# COMPACT_ATOMS: atom_id res chain seq x y z
N MET A 1 -2.09 70.40 16.24
CA MET A 1 -1.58 69.00 16.03
C MET A 1 -2.80 68.20 15.63
N ASP A 2 -2.85 67.89 14.30
CA ASP A 2 -4.07 67.67 13.56
C ASP A 2 -4.79 66.33 13.82
N LYS A 3 -6.09 66.44 13.95
CA LYS A 3 -7.00 65.26 14.05
C LYS A 3 -7.03 64.40 12.76
N ASP A 4 -6.61 65.01 11.67
CA ASP A 4 -6.60 64.32 10.35
C ASP A 4 -5.44 63.31 10.20
N THR A 5 -4.30 63.51 10.89
CA THR A 5 -3.16 62.62 10.83
C THR A 5 -3.42 61.32 11.63
N ALA A 6 -4.21 61.39 12.71
CA ALA A 6 -4.54 60.20 13.51
C ALA A 6 -5.57 59.28 12.84
N LEU A 7 -6.44 59.83 12.00
CA LEU A 7 -7.45 59.07 11.22
C LEU A 7 -6.85 58.36 10.01
N GLN A 8 -5.72 58.86 9.45
CA GLN A 8 -4.99 58.24 8.35
C GLN A 8 -4.12 57.08 8.82
N GLU A 9 -3.50 57.17 10.01
CA GLU A 9 -2.71 56.05 10.59
C GLU A 9 -3.59 54.87 11.02
N GLU A 10 -4.84 55.13 11.48
CA GLU A 10 -5.79 54.09 11.92
C GLU A 10 -6.39 53.34 10.68
N ASN A 11 -6.60 54.04 9.55
CA ASN A 11 -7.07 53.42 8.30
C ASN A 11 -5.97 52.57 7.63
N ASP A 12 -4.73 53.02 7.60
CA ASP A 12 -3.60 52.29 7.00
C ASP A 12 -3.26 51.02 7.81
N SER A 13 -3.48 51.03 9.13
CA SER A 13 -3.26 49.85 9.99
C SER A 13 -4.37 48.78 9.87
N THR A 14 -5.62 49.19 9.56
CA THR A 14 -6.73 48.26 9.31
C THR A 14 -6.67 47.64 7.92
N GLU A 15 -6.31 48.42 6.89
CA GLU A 15 -6.15 47.91 5.52
C GLU A 15 -5.01 46.88 5.41
N ASN A 16 -3.87 47.13 6.05
CA ASN A 16 -2.75 46.18 6.12
C ASN A 16 -3.05 44.90 6.96
N GLN A 17 -3.97 44.95 7.92
CA GLN A 17 -4.42 43.76 8.67
C GLN A 17 -5.41 42.91 7.87
N GLU A 18 -6.30 43.52 7.09
CA GLU A 18 -7.22 42.81 6.22
C GLU A 18 -6.49 42.15 5.04
N GLU A 19 -5.56 42.83 4.39
CA GLU A 19 -4.77 42.27 3.29
C GLU A 19 -3.88 41.09 3.74
N ASN A 20 -3.25 41.16 4.92
CA ASN A 20 -2.51 40.06 5.51
C ASN A 20 -3.40 38.89 5.97
N SER A 21 -4.65 39.14 6.35
CA SER A 21 -5.60 38.10 6.72
C SER A 21 -6.17 37.35 5.50
N GLU A 22 -6.38 38.05 4.39
CA GLU A 22 -6.83 37.44 3.13
C GLU A 22 -5.72 36.60 2.48
N VAL A 23 -4.48 37.09 2.41
CA VAL A 23 -3.33 36.34 1.87
C VAL A 23 -3.05 35.07 2.68
N THR A 24 -3.15 35.12 4.00
CA THR A 24 -2.97 33.94 4.86
C THR A 24 -4.13 32.94 4.74
N THR A 25 -5.34 33.41 4.40
CA THR A 25 -6.51 32.55 4.22
C THR A 25 -6.50 31.86 2.84
N GLU A 26 -6.06 32.56 1.80
CA GLU A 26 -5.90 31.96 0.45
C GLU A 26 -4.77 30.94 0.40
N GLU A 27 -3.64 31.20 1.03
CA GLU A 27 -2.49 30.27 1.09
C GLU A 27 -2.86 28.99 1.88
N LYS A 28 -3.67 29.12 2.93
CA LYS A 28 -4.17 28.01 3.71
C LYS A 28 -5.23 27.19 2.95
N SER A 29 -6.06 27.84 2.15
CA SER A 29 -7.07 27.25 1.29
C SER A 29 -6.45 26.47 0.13
N THR A 30 -5.44 27.02 -0.53
CA THR A 30 -4.72 26.35 -1.63
C THR A 30 -3.93 25.14 -1.15
N ASN A 31 -3.28 25.20 0.02
CA ASN A 31 -2.56 24.09 0.60
C ASN A 31 -3.50 22.92 1.01
N VAL A 32 -4.68 23.21 1.53
CA VAL A 32 -5.70 22.20 1.84
C VAL A 32 -6.26 21.55 0.57
N SER A 33 -6.52 22.35 -0.47
CA SER A 33 -7.01 21.86 -1.77
C SER A 33 -5.98 20.96 -2.46
N PHE A 34 -4.70 21.34 -2.44
CA PHE A 34 -3.60 20.56 -3.00
C PHE A 34 -3.39 19.25 -2.22
N SER A 35 -3.43 19.29 -0.88
CA SER A 35 -3.34 18.10 -0.03
C SER A 35 -4.49 17.13 -0.28
N PHE A 36 -5.70 17.63 -0.50
CA PHE A 36 -6.87 16.82 -0.85
C PHE A 36 -6.73 16.17 -2.22
N PHE A 37 -6.25 16.91 -3.23
CA PHE A 37 -5.99 16.38 -4.56
C PHE A 37 -4.96 15.26 -4.54
N ILE A 38 -3.85 15.45 -3.83
CA ILE A 38 -2.82 14.41 -3.66
C ILE A 38 -3.40 13.19 -2.96
N TYR A 39 -4.18 13.38 -1.88
CA TYR A 39 -4.80 12.26 -1.17
C TYR A 39 -5.76 11.48 -2.06
N ARG A 40 -6.56 12.18 -2.87
CA ARG A 40 -7.47 11.57 -3.84
C ARG A 40 -6.71 10.81 -4.94
N LEU A 41 -5.60 11.35 -5.40
CA LEU A 41 -4.71 10.69 -6.37
C LEU A 41 -4.08 9.43 -5.78
N ILE A 42 -3.58 9.51 -4.55
CA ILE A 42 -3.01 8.35 -3.83
C ILE A 42 -4.09 7.29 -3.59
N ALA A 43 -5.27 7.68 -3.13
CA ALA A 43 -6.38 6.75 -2.91
C ALA A 43 -6.86 6.09 -4.21
N TYR A 44 -6.87 6.83 -5.33
CA TYR A 44 -7.18 6.29 -6.65
C TYR A 44 -6.10 5.34 -7.16
N ALA A 45 -4.82 5.72 -7.00
CA ALA A 45 -3.69 4.87 -7.35
C ALA A 45 -3.66 3.60 -6.47
N ASP A 46 -3.99 3.72 -5.19
CA ASP A 46 -4.11 2.59 -4.27
C ASP A 46 -5.23 1.61 -4.70
N ALA A 47 -6.38 2.14 -5.12
CA ALA A 47 -7.50 1.35 -5.62
C ALA A 47 -7.21 0.66 -6.97
N ARG A 48 -6.26 1.19 -7.77
CA ARG A 48 -5.89 0.68 -9.10
C ARG A 48 -4.37 0.51 -9.25
N ARG A 49 -3.72 -0.03 -8.23
CA ARG A 49 -2.26 -0.20 -8.18
C ARG A 49 -1.68 -0.91 -9.41
N SER A 50 -2.37 -1.93 -9.92
CA SER A 50 -1.94 -2.66 -11.10
C SER A 50 -1.88 -1.76 -12.34
N VAL A 51 -2.90 -0.91 -12.56
CA VAL A 51 -2.93 0.03 -13.69
C VAL A 51 -1.87 1.12 -13.52
N ALA A 52 -1.71 1.64 -12.32
CA ALA A 52 -0.67 2.65 -12.03
C ALA A 52 0.74 2.07 -12.27
N SER A 53 1.01 0.85 -11.81
CA SER A 53 2.28 0.16 -12.03
C SER A 53 2.54 -0.09 -13.51
N PHE A 54 1.52 -0.50 -14.28
CA PHE A 54 1.60 -0.66 -15.72
C PHE A 54 2.03 0.65 -16.41
N ILE A 55 1.34 1.77 -16.11
CA ILE A 55 1.65 3.08 -16.71
C ILE A 55 3.07 3.54 -16.36
N ILE A 56 3.47 3.38 -15.10
CA ILE A 56 4.82 3.75 -14.63
C ILE A 56 5.88 2.97 -15.39
N ILE A 57 5.74 1.65 -15.50
CA ILE A 57 6.73 0.81 -16.19
C ILE A 57 6.74 1.07 -17.70
N LEU A 58 5.56 1.24 -18.32
CA LEU A 58 5.49 1.57 -19.74
C LEU A 58 6.25 2.87 -20.03
N PHE A 59 6.03 3.91 -19.21
CA PHE A 59 6.72 5.18 -19.35
C PHE A 59 8.24 5.04 -19.11
N LEU A 60 8.61 4.28 -18.06
CA LEU A 60 10.01 4.04 -17.72
C LEU A 60 10.74 3.30 -18.85
N VAL A 61 10.19 2.21 -19.38
CA VAL A 61 10.80 1.45 -20.48
C VAL A 61 10.94 2.32 -21.74
N THR A 62 9.88 3.07 -22.10
CA THR A 62 9.89 3.93 -23.29
C THR A 62 10.91 5.07 -23.18
N ILE A 63 10.99 5.72 -22.02
CA ILE A 63 11.99 6.78 -21.81
C ILE A 63 13.39 6.21 -21.76
N SER A 64 13.59 5.08 -21.09
CA SER A 64 14.92 4.45 -21.00
C SER A 64 15.41 4.01 -22.38
N ASP A 65 14.55 3.44 -23.24
CA ASP A 65 14.90 3.12 -24.61
C ASP A 65 15.30 4.36 -25.41
N LYS A 66 14.53 5.45 -25.27
CA LYS A 66 14.85 6.71 -25.96
C LYS A 66 16.16 7.31 -25.44
N LEU A 67 16.37 7.38 -24.13
CA LEU A 67 17.60 7.89 -23.55
C LEU A 67 18.81 7.06 -23.95
N PHE A 68 18.66 5.75 -23.94
CA PHE A 68 19.71 4.86 -24.41
C PHE A 68 20.03 5.10 -25.90
N SER A 69 19.00 5.16 -26.74
CA SER A 69 19.17 5.36 -28.18
C SER A 69 19.82 6.71 -28.53
N ASP A 70 19.46 7.78 -27.80
CA ASP A 70 19.92 9.13 -28.13
C ASP A 70 21.27 9.49 -27.48
N PHE A 71 21.58 8.93 -26.32
CA PHE A 71 22.77 9.36 -25.53
C PHE A 71 23.76 8.25 -25.20
N LEU A 72 23.30 7.03 -24.94
CA LEU A 72 24.13 5.95 -24.41
C LEU A 72 24.57 4.93 -25.46
N PHE A 73 23.92 4.86 -26.61
CA PHE A 73 24.20 3.87 -27.62
C PHE A 73 25.62 3.95 -28.16
N VAL A 74 26.10 5.14 -28.56
CA VAL A 74 27.44 5.33 -29.11
C VAL A 74 28.55 5.02 -28.07
N PRO A 75 28.51 5.59 -26.85
CA PRO A 75 29.47 5.23 -25.79
C PRO A 75 29.46 3.73 -25.44
N TYR A 76 28.29 3.10 -25.48
CA TYR A 76 28.15 1.69 -25.18
C TYR A 76 28.86 0.83 -26.27
N VAL A 77 28.64 1.15 -27.54
CA VAL A 77 29.30 0.46 -28.67
C VAL A 77 30.83 0.60 -28.56
N GLU A 78 31.34 1.80 -28.33
CA GLU A 78 32.76 2.09 -28.12
C GLU A 78 33.37 1.27 -26.96
N LEU A 79 32.63 1.19 -25.84
CA LEU A 79 33.02 0.39 -24.67
C LEU A 79 33.12 -1.09 -25.00
N VAL A 80 32.10 -1.63 -25.67
CA VAL A 80 32.07 -3.05 -26.04
C VAL A 80 33.20 -3.39 -27.03
N GLU A 81 33.46 -2.52 -28.00
CA GLU A 81 34.61 -2.65 -28.92
C GLU A 81 35.96 -2.70 -28.19
N SER A 82 36.15 -1.74 -27.26
CA SER A 82 37.39 -1.66 -26.50
C SER A 82 37.65 -2.89 -25.63
N LEU A 83 36.55 -3.52 -25.10
CA LEU A 83 36.63 -4.70 -24.26
C LEU A 83 36.71 -6.01 -25.03
N SER A 84 36.03 -6.11 -26.17
CA SER A 84 35.92 -7.36 -26.96
C SER A 84 36.91 -7.45 -28.10
N GLY A 85 37.52 -6.36 -28.55
CA GLY A 85 38.36 -6.27 -29.73
C GLY A 85 37.61 -6.51 -31.06
N VAL A 86 36.28 -6.48 -31.03
CA VAL A 86 35.39 -6.67 -32.18
C VAL A 86 35.02 -5.30 -32.76
N HIS A 87 35.24 -5.11 -34.07
CA HIS A 87 34.87 -3.85 -34.75
C HIS A 87 33.36 -3.68 -34.95
N PRO A 88 32.81 -2.44 -34.98
CA PRO A 88 31.37 -2.14 -34.98
C PRO A 88 30.57 -2.76 -36.13
N GLY A 89 31.22 -3.11 -37.24
CA GLY A 89 30.57 -3.80 -38.37
C GLY A 89 29.95 -5.16 -38.02
N GLY A 90 30.36 -5.77 -36.90
CA GLY A 90 29.83 -7.07 -36.45
C GLY A 90 28.53 -7.01 -35.65
N PHE A 91 28.10 -5.84 -35.17
CA PHE A 91 26.84 -5.75 -34.41
C PHE A 91 25.59 -5.86 -35.29
N ALA A 92 25.67 -5.47 -36.55
CA ALA A 92 24.59 -5.62 -37.53
C ALA A 92 24.23 -7.08 -37.82
N GLU A 93 25.17 -8.01 -37.59
CA GLU A 93 25.02 -9.46 -37.83
C GLU A 93 24.57 -10.22 -36.55
N LEU A 94 24.46 -9.55 -35.37
CA LEU A 94 23.96 -10.20 -34.19
C LEU A 94 22.48 -10.57 -34.39
N ASP A 95 22.23 -11.85 -34.59
CA ASP A 95 20.87 -12.37 -34.62
C ASP A 95 20.27 -12.33 -33.22
N VAL A 96 19.49 -11.27 -32.94
CA VAL A 96 18.71 -11.11 -31.72
C VAL A 96 17.24 -11.53 -31.90
N GLY A 97 16.96 -12.28 -32.97
CA GLY A 97 15.64 -12.82 -33.27
C GLY A 97 15.09 -13.75 -32.18
N PHE A 98 15.96 -14.33 -31.37
CA PHE A 98 15.62 -15.20 -30.24
C PHE A 98 15.06 -14.45 -29.03
N ALA A 99 15.19 -13.12 -28.95
CA ALA A 99 14.80 -12.33 -27.76
C ALA A 99 13.33 -12.53 -27.34
N PRO A 100 12.33 -12.52 -28.25
CA PRO A 100 10.94 -12.76 -27.87
C PRO A 100 10.70 -14.14 -27.25
N GLU A 101 11.37 -15.17 -27.73
CA GLU A 101 11.27 -16.55 -27.21
C GLU A 101 11.83 -16.63 -25.77
N VAL A 102 12.98 -15.99 -25.53
CA VAL A 102 13.58 -15.92 -24.18
C VAL A 102 12.69 -15.13 -23.23
N TRP A 103 12.08 -14.02 -23.68
CA TRP A 103 11.11 -13.27 -22.88
C TRP A 103 9.89 -14.11 -22.51
N GLN A 104 9.35 -14.89 -23.44
CA GLN A 104 8.23 -15.79 -23.16
C GLN A 104 8.61 -16.89 -22.17
N ALA A 105 9.79 -17.47 -22.30
CA ALA A 105 10.30 -18.48 -21.38
C ALA A 105 10.48 -17.89 -19.96
N LEU A 106 11.10 -16.71 -19.85
CA LEU A 106 11.32 -16.02 -18.58
C LEU A 106 9.99 -15.66 -17.92
N LEU A 107 9.04 -15.09 -18.66
CA LEU A 107 7.70 -14.77 -18.19
C LEU A 107 6.96 -16.02 -17.72
N GLY A 108 7.00 -17.10 -18.50
CA GLY A 108 6.39 -18.39 -18.16
C GLY A 108 6.97 -18.98 -16.87
N MET A 109 8.28 -18.93 -16.69
CA MET A 109 8.95 -19.39 -15.47
C MET A 109 8.53 -18.58 -14.27
N VAL A 110 8.54 -17.25 -14.35
CA VAL A 110 8.20 -16.37 -13.24
C VAL A 110 6.73 -16.47 -12.87
N LEU A 111 5.82 -16.41 -13.85
CA LEU A 111 4.37 -16.53 -13.60
C LEU A 111 3.99 -17.93 -13.15
N GLY A 112 4.61 -18.98 -13.72
CA GLY A 112 4.39 -20.36 -13.30
C GLY A 112 4.79 -20.58 -11.85
N THR A 113 5.94 -20.06 -11.43
CA THR A 113 6.38 -20.10 -10.03
C THR A 113 5.44 -19.33 -9.12
N LEU A 114 5.02 -18.14 -9.54
CA LEU A 114 4.07 -17.32 -8.79
C LEU A 114 2.73 -18.05 -8.56
N ILE A 115 2.14 -18.61 -9.62
CA ILE A 115 0.88 -19.35 -9.55
C ILE A 115 1.01 -20.56 -8.63
N LEU A 116 2.11 -21.33 -8.75
CA LEU A 116 2.35 -22.49 -7.89
C LEU A 116 2.46 -22.09 -6.42
N VAL A 117 3.24 -21.06 -6.11
CA VAL A 117 3.44 -20.59 -4.73
C VAL A 117 2.14 -20.03 -4.14
N ILE A 118 1.39 -19.25 -4.91
CA ILE A 118 0.07 -18.72 -4.48
C ILE A 118 -0.91 -19.88 -4.26
N SER A 119 -0.93 -20.88 -5.14
CA SER A 119 -1.82 -22.04 -5.02
C SER A 119 -1.57 -22.83 -3.73
N ILE A 120 -0.30 -23.06 -3.38
CA ILE A 120 0.08 -23.74 -2.14
C ILE A 120 -0.30 -22.90 -0.91
N ALA A 121 0.03 -21.62 -0.93
CA ALA A 121 -0.18 -20.76 0.22
C ALA A 121 -1.66 -20.37 0.43
N SER A 122 -2.48 -20.34 -0.63
CA SER A 122 -3.92 -20.05 -0.54
C SER A 122 -4.71 -21.13 0.20
N GLN A 123 -4.15 -22.32 0.37
CA GLN A 123 -4.75 -23.37 1.21
C GLN A 123 -4.75 -22.99 2.69
N SER A 124 -3.82 -22.14 3.11
CA SER A 124 -3.69 -21.69 4.50
C SER A 124 -4.13 -20.25 4.73
N ILE A 125 -4.22 -19.46 3.68
CA ILE A 125 -4.55 -18.02 3.77
C ILE A 125 -5.55 -17.68 2.67
N PRO A 126 -6.85 -17.56 3.00
CA PRO A 126 -7.86 -17.08 2.06
C PRO A 126 -7.52 -15.64 1.66
N LYS A 127 -7.89 -15.26 0.44
CA LYS A 127 -7.63 -13.93 -0.11
C LYS A 127 -6.13 -13.58 -0.31
N LEU A 128 -5.23 -14.56 -0.31
CA LEU A 128 -3.80 -14.33 -0.55
C LEU A 128 -3.54 -13.56 -1.85
N ILE A 129 -4.35 -13.81 -2.87
CA ILE A 129 -4.27 -13.10 -4.16
C ILE A 129 -4.44 -11.58 -3.97
N ASP A 130 -5.33 -11.15 -3.08
CA ASP A 130 -5.56 -9.72 -2.80
C ASP A 130 -4.32 -9.05 -2.20
N PHE A 131 -3.52 -9.79 -1.41
CA PHE A 131 -2.24 -9.31 -0.89
C PHE A 131 -1.21 -9.13 -2.00
N TYR A 132 -1.14 -10.08 -2.95
CA TYR A 132 -0.25 -9.95 -4.11
C TYR A 132 -0.62 -8.79 -5.01
N MET A 133 -1.90 -8.56 -5.24
CA MET A 133 -2.38 -7.42 -6.02
C MET A 133 -2.08 -6.07 -5.36
N ARG A 134 -1.72 -6.07 -4.09
CA ARG A 134 -1.30 -4.88 -3.34
C ARG A 134 0.21 -4.75 -3.20
N ASP A 135 0.97 -5.79 -3.53
CA ASP A 135 2.43 -5.77 -3.44
C ASP A 135 3.05 -5.05 -4.64
N ILE A 136 3.50 -3.81 -4.40
CA ILE A 136 4.07 -2.95 -5.44
C ILE A 136 5.29 -3.57 -6.10
N PRO A 137 6.31 -4.13 -5.38
CA PRO A 137 7.45 -4.76 -6.01
C PRO A 137 7.07 -5.88 -6.98
N SER A 138 6.14 -6.76 -6.60
CA SER A 138 5.67 -7.84 -7.46
C SER A 138 4.97 -7.31 -8.71
N LEU A 139 4.08 -6.32 -8.56
CA LEU A 139 3.39 -5.69 -9.68
C LEU A 139 4.38 -5.01 -10.64
N LEU A 140 5.33 -4.26 -10.13
CA LEU A 140 6.34 -3.58 -10.96
C LEU A 140 7.17 -4.57 -11.75
N TYR A 141 7.63 -5.65 -11.11
CA TYR A 141 8.45 -6.64 -11.80
C TYR A 141 7.66 -7.43 -12.85
N ILE A 142 6.42 -7.85 -12.56
CA ILE A 142 5.56 -8.53 -13.53
C ILE A 142 5.28 -7.63 -14.74
N TRP A 143 4.92 -6.37 -14.51
CA TRP A 143 4.69 -5.41 -15.59
C TRP A 143 5.97 -5.11 -16.38
N LEU A 144 7.13 -5.06 -15.71
CA LEU A 144 8.41 -4.90 -16.39
C LEU A 144 8.67 -6.08 -17.35
N LEU A 145 8.45 -7.32 -16.92
CA LEU A 145 8.58 -8.51 -17.78
C LEU A 145 7.63 -8.46 -18.98
N ILE A 146 6.36 -8.15 -18.74
CA ILE A 146 5.34 -8.11 -19.81
C ILE A 146 5.66 -7.02 -20.82
N ILE A 147 5.92 -5.79 -20.35
CA ILE A 147 6.16 -4.64 -21.25
C ILE A 147 7.46 -4.82 -22.03
N SER A 148 8.52 -5.33 -21.39
CA SER A 148 9.79 -5.60 -22.06
C SER A 148 9.68 -6.72 -23.10
N GLY A 149 8.87 -7.75 -22.82
CA GLY A 149 8.57 -8.82 -23.80
C GLY A 149 7.74 -8.31 -24.98
N VAL A 150 6.72 -7.47 -24.73
CA VAL A 150 5.94 -6.80 -25.79
C VAL A 150 6.83 -5.87 -26.61
N HIS A 151 7.74 -5.13 -25.97
CA HIS A 151 8.72 -4.29 -26.66
C HIS A 151 9.63 -5.11 -27.58
N ALA A 152 10.10 -6.31 -27.16
CA ALA A 152 10.85 -7.22 -28.02
C ALA A 152 10.05 -7.68 -29.25
N LEU A 153 8.76 -8.01 -29.06
CA LEU A 153 7.86 -8.38 -30.17
C LEU A 153 7.68 -7.24 -31.17
N ILE A 154 7.47 -6.02 -30.68
CA ILE A 154 7.31 -4.83 -31.54
C ILE A 154 8.58 -4.59 -32.36
N ILE A 155 9.76 -4.70 -31.74
CA ILE A 155 11.04 -4.56 -32.42
C ILE A 155 11.21 -5.65 -33.50
N LYS A 156 10.83 -6.90 -33.20
CA LYS A 156 10.87 -8.00 -34.18
C LYS A 156 9.98 -7.71 -35.39
N ILE A 157 8.72 -7.31 -35.18
CA ILE A 157 7.77 -6.95 -36.23
C ILE A 157 8.31 -5.79 -37.07
N TYR A 158 8.88 -4.75 -36.47
CA TYR A 158 9.48 -3.63 -37.20
C TYR A 158 10.70 -4.07 -38.02
N GLY A 159 11.49 -5.03 -37.48
CA GLY A 159 12.60 -5.63 -38.24
C GLY A 159 12.14 -6.38 -39.49
N GLU A 160 11.05 -7.13 -39.41
CA GLU A 160 10.47 -7.86 -40.55
C GLU A 160 9.95 -6.95 -41.69
N ILE A 161 9.49 -5.75 -41.34
CA ILE A 161 9.04 -4.74 -42.34
C ILE A 161 10.17 -3.78 -42.76
N GLY A 162 11.42 -4.07 -42.39
CA GLY A 162 12.60 -3.29 -42.80
C GLY A 162 12.80 -1.98 -41.97
N LEU A 163 12.05 -1.73 -40.92
CA LEU A 163 12.22 -0.62 -40.01
C LEU A 163 13.10 -1.00 -38.80
N VAL A 164 14.38 -1.28 -39.10
CA VAL A 164 15.32 -1.74 -38.06
C VAL A 164 15.77 -0.54 -37.20
N ARG A 165 15.61 -0.66 -35.88
CA ARG A 165 16.13 0.30 -34.92
C ARG A 165 17.18 -0.40 -34.01
N GLU A 166 18.41 -0.41 -34.45
CA GLU A 166 19.53 -1.11 -33.79
C GLU A 166 19.69 -0.72 -32.30
N PRO A 167 19.66 0.57 -31.90
CA PRO A 167 19.79 0.93 -30.50
C PRO A 167 18.72 0.28 -29.61
N SER A 168 17.45 0.25 -30.05
CA SER A 168 16.35 -0.36 -29.29
C SER A 168 16.47 -1.88 -29.20
N ARG A 169 17.01 -2.56 -30.23
CA ARG A 169 17.29 -4.01 -30.19
C ARG A 169 18.31 -4.32 -29.12
N ILE A 170 19.44 -3.60 -29.12
CA ILE A 170 20.52 -3.76 -28.15
C ILE A 170 20.04 -3.42 -26.74
N PHE A 171 19.30 -2.33 -26.57
CA PHE A 171 18.71 -1.97 -25.27
C PHE A 171 17.82 -3.09 -24.71
N ASN A 172 16.91 -3.62 -25.53
CA ASN A 172 16.01 -4.68 -25.07
C ASN A 172 16.77 -5.96 -24.70
N THR A 173 17.73 -6.39 -25.52
CA THR A 173 18.41 -7.68 -25.35
C THR A 173 19.53 -7.60 -24.31
N HIS A 174 20.38 -6.59 -24.37
CA HIS A 174 21.56 -6.51 -23.50
C HIS A 174 21.23 -5.91 -22.11
N PHE A 175 20.29 -4.95 -22.03
CA PHE A 175 19.98 -4.30 -20.77
C PHE A 175 18.71 -4.88 -20.15
N LEU A 176 17.56 -4.76 -20.80
CA LEU A 176 16.30 -5.18 -20.18
C LEU A 176 16.26 -6.67 -19.89
N LEU A 177 16.61 -7.52 -20.87
CA LEU A 177 16.58 -8.97 -20.69
C LEU A 177 17.59 -9.42 -19.64
N THR A 178 18.80 -8.89 -19.66
CA THR A 178 19.83 -9.22 -18.67
C THR A 178 19.40 -8.80 -17.26
N ILE A 179 18.94 -7.57 -17.10
CA ILE A 179 18.46 -7.06 -15.80
C ILE A 179 17.29 -7.89 -15.30
N CYS A 180 16.29 -8.16 -16.12
CA CYS A 180 15.14 -8.96 -15.75
C CYS A 180 15.51 -10.40 -15.37
N THR A 181 16.47 -11.00 -16.07
CA THR A 181 16.97 -12.35 -15.76
C THR A 181 17.72 -12.37 -14.43
N ILE A 182 18.56 -11.36 -14.15
CA ILE A 182 19.28 -11.25 -12.88
C ILE A 182 18.27 -11.07 -11.72
N ILE A 183 17.23 -10.25 -11.91
CA ILE A 183 16.21 -10.00 -10.89
C ILE A 183 15.28 -11.21 -10.68
N ALA A 184 15.14 -12.10 -11.68
CA ALA A 184 14.24 -13.26 -11.59
C ALA A 184 14.54 -14.14 -10.38
N PHE A 185 15.81 -14.44 -10.12
CA PHE A 185 16.20 -15.27 -8.97
C PHE A 185 15.88 -14.65 -7.61
N PRO A 186 16.34 -13.43 -7.28
CA PRO A 186 15.95 -12.80 -6.02
C PRO A 186 14.43 -12.58 -5.91
N TYR A 187 13.73 -12.37 -7.02
CA TYR A 187 12.28 -12.24 -7.02
C TYR A 187 11.57 -13.55 -6.62
N VAL A 188 12.02 -14.70 -7.11
CA VAL A 188 11.46 -16.01 -6.69
C VAL A 188 11.66 -16.21 -5.17
N PHE A 189 12.84 -15.91 -4.62
CA PHE A 189 13.08 -15.97 -3.18
C PHE A 189 12.23 -14.96 -2.41
N TYR A 190 12.04 -13.77 -2.97
CA TYR A 190 11.17 -12.76 -2.40
C TYR A 190 9.74 -13.29 -2.27
N ILE A 191 9.17 -13.89 -3.33
CA ILE A 191 7.82 -14.46 -3.31
C ILE A 191 7.71 -15.57 -2.27
N LEU A 192 8.65 -16.51 -2.25
CA LEU A 192 8.67 -17.61 -1.28
C LEU A 192 8.71 -17.10 0.18
N ARG A 193 9.45 -16.02 0.43
CA ARG A 193 9.48 -15.39 1.75
C ARG A 193 8.20 -14.61 2.04
N TYR A 194 7.66 -13.95 1.04
CA TYR A 194 6.44 -13.14 1.14
C TYR A 194 5.21 -13.98 1.50
N THR A 195 5.11 -15.19 0.94
CA THR A 195 3.97 -16.11 1.15
C THR A 195 3.96 -16.82 2.50
N LYS A 196 5.02 -16.70 3.30
CA LYS A 196 5.00 -17.27 4.66
C LYS A 196 3.91 -16.61 5.50
N PRO A 197 3.00 -17.39 6.13
CA PRO A 197 1.89 -16.83 6.92
C PRO A 197 2.35 -15.83 7.98
N THR A 198 3.43 -16.13 8.69
CA THR A 198 4.03 -15.24 9.70
C THR A 198 4.40 -13.87 9.14
N ASN A 199 4.98 -13.83 7.92
CA ASN A 199 5.36 -12.55 7.29
C ASN A 199 4.14 -11.74 6.85
N ILE A 200 3.06 -12.42 6.44
CA ILE A 200 1.81 -11.77 6.05
C ILE A 200 1.16 -11.13 7.28
N ILE A 201 1.06 -11.87 8.39
CA ILE A 201 0.53 -11.36 9.66
C ILE A 201 1.36 -10.15 10.12
N TYR A 202 2.68 -10.29 10.16
CA TYR A 202 3.58 -9.20 10.51
C TYR A 202 3.33 -7.92 9.67
N ARG A 203 3.13 -8.06 8.36
CA ARG A 203 2.85 -6.93 7.47
C ARG A 203 1.47 -6.32 7.70
N ILE A 204 0.43 -7.14 7.90
CA ILE A 204 -0.91 -6.63 8.22
C ILE A 204 -0.85 -5.83 9.53
N TYR A 205 -0.23 -6.40 10.57
CA TYR A 205 -0.06 -5.75 11.86
C TYR A 205 0.68 -4.43 11.74
N HIS A 206 1.86 -4.40 11.11
CA HIS A 206 2.66 -3.18 10.96
C HIS A 206 1.95 -2.12 10.13
N ASN A 207 1.35 -2.49 9.00
CA ASN A 207 0.58 -1.56 8.19
C ASN A 207 -0.60 -0.97 8.97
N ASN A 208 -1.29 -1.79 9.77
CA ASN A 208 -2.38 -1.32 10.62
C ASN A 208 -1.89 -0.35 11.69
N MET A 209 -0.79 -0.68 12.36
CA MET A 209 -0.15 0.19 13.34
C MET A 209 0.29 1.53 12.74
N ASP A 210 0.87 1.53 11.55
CA ASP A 210 1.27 2.75 10.85
C ASP A 210 0.06 3.60 10.46
N GLN A 211 -1.04 2.97 10.03
CA GLN A 211 -2.30 3.66 9.77
C GLN A 211 -2.87 4.30 11.06
N ILE A 212 -2.92 3.56 12.17
CA ILE A 212 -3.37 4.08 13.46
C ILE A 212 -2.51 5.25 13.92
N ARG A 213 -1.19 5.13 13.88
CA ARG A 213 -0.27 6.24 14.20
C ARG A 213 -0.47 7.44 13.28
N SER A 214 -0.74 7.20 12.00
CA SER A 214 -0.97 8.28 11.04
C SER A 214 -2.20 9.14 11.37
N LEU A 215 -3.21 8.59 12.07
CA LEU A 215 -4.41 9.32 12.49
C LEU A 215 -4.09 10.52 13.40
N THR A 216 -3.00 10.45 14.15
CA THR A 216 -2.56 11.53 15.05
C THR A 216 -1.75 12.62 14.34
N SER A 217 -1.38 12.41 13.07
CA SER A 217 -0.57 13.38 12.30
C SER A 217 -1.34 14.67 12.04
N SER A 218 -0.63 15.79 12.00
CA SER A 218 -1.22 17.12 11.73
C SER A 218 -1.98 17.15 10.40
N ARG A 219 -1.46 16.45 9.39
CA ARG A 219 -2.09 16.33 8.06
C ARG A 219 -3.44 15.61 8.14
N ASN A 220 -3.50 14.46 8.80
CA ASN A 220 -4.74 13.68 8.91
C ASN A 220 -5.75 14.37 9.83
N ARG A 221 -5.29 15.08 10.86
CA ARG A 221 -6.16 15.95 11.66
C ARG A 221 -6.84 17.03 10.81
N ALA A 222 -6.08 17.70 9.95
CA ALA A 222 -6.62 18.72 9.04
C ALA A 222 -7.62 18.14 8.02
N LEU A 223 -7.51 16.88 7.64
CA LEU A 223 -8.38 16.20 6.67
C LEU A 223 -9.57 15.48 7.31
N ALA A 224 -9.66 15.41 8.64
CA ALA A 224 -10.71 14.66 9.36
C ALA A 224 -12.13 15.25 9.20
N HIS A 225 -12.28 16.45 8.62
CA HIS A 225 -13.57 17.02 8.26
C HIS A 225 -14.11 16.52 6.90
N ILE A 226 -13.29 15.79 6.11
CA ILE A 226 -13.65 15.30 4.79
C ILE A 226 -14.19 13.86 4.90
N PRO A 227 -15.51 13.62 4.68
CA PRO A 227 -16.11 12.30 4.91
C PRO A 227 -15.46 11.14 4.15
N LYS A 228 -15.02 11.38 2.91
CA LYS A 228 -14.36 10.35 2.09
C LYS A 228 -12.98 9.95 2.60
N VAL A 229 -12.25 10.86 3.21
CA VAL A 229 -10.96 10.59 3.83
C VAL A 229 -11.16 9.76 5.09
N VAL A 230 -12.09 10.16 5.93
CA VAL A 230 -12.47 9.43 7.16
C VAL A 230 -12.97 8.03 6.81
N GLU A 231 -13.83 7.89 5.80
CA GLU A 231 -14.31 6.58 5.33
C GLU A 231 -13.15 5.66 4.91
N TYR A 232 -12.18 6.19 4.16
CA TYR A 232 -11.01 5.42 3.74
C TYR A 232 -10.15 5.00 4.93
N GLN A 233 -9.87 5.92 5.86
CA GLN A 233 -9.07 5.63 7.06
C GLN A 233 -9.73 4.57 7.94
N GLN A 234 -11.02 4.72 8.23
CA GLN A 234 -11.78 3.75 9.02
C GLN A 234 -11.82 2.38 8.33
N TYR A 235 -12.08 2.36 7.01
CA TYR A 235 -12.11 1.13 6.24
C TYR A 235 -10.76 0.40 6.30
N THR A 236 -9.66 1.13 6.17
CA THR A 236 -8.30 0.52 6.14
C THR A 236 -7.96 -0.18 7.45
N ILE A 237 -8.22 0.46 8.60
CA ILE A 237 -7.94 -0.16 9.91
C ILE A 237 -8.89 -1.32 10.22
N PHE A 238 -10.14 -1.27 9.74
CA PHE A 238 -11.10 -2.37 9.89
C PHE A 238 -10.74 -3.57 9.03
N GLU A 239 -10.36 -3.30 7.78
CA GLU A 239 -9.96 -4.36 6.83
C GLU A 239 -8.75 -5.13 7.35
N ALA A 240 -7.79 -4.47 7.99
CA ALA A 240 -6.66 -5.14 8.62
C ALA A 240 -7.09 -6.13 9.72
N LEU A 241 -8.06 -5.74 10.56
CA LEU A 241 -8.62 -6.64 11.59
C LEU A 241 -9.37 -7.82 10.97
N ASN A 242 -10.17 -7.57 9.92
CA ASN A 242 -10.89 -8.63 9.20
C ASN A 242 -9.91 -9.64 8.58
N GLN A 243 -8.80 -9.16 8.02
CA GLN A 243 -7.76 -10.01 7.44
C GLN A 243 -7.07 -10.87 8.48
N LEU A 244 -6.80 -10.35 9.67
CA LEU A 244 -6.24 -11.13 10.79
C LEU A 244 -7.23 -12.20 11.26
N ASP A 245 -8.52 -11.86 11.38
CA ASP A 245 -9.56 -12.82 11.75
C ASP A 245 -9.73 -13.93 10.70
N ASP A 246 -9.76 -13.57 9.40
CA ASP A 246 -9.80 -14.53 8.29
C ASP A 246 -8.60 -15.51 8.37
N ILE A 247 -7.37 -15.01 8.60
CA ILE A 247 -6.19 -15.87 8.71
C ILE A 247 -6.28 -16.78 9.94
N LEU A 248 -6.74 -16.26 11.06
CA LEU A 248 -6.90 -17.02 12.29
C LEU A 248 -7.91 -18.17 12.12
N GLU A 249 -9.02 -17.93 11.41
CA GLU A 249 -10.04 -18.92 11.17
C GLU A 249 -9.53 -20.11 10.35
N PHE A 250 -8.72 -19.86 9.31
CA PHE A 250 -8.21 -20.90 8.42
C PHE A 250 -6.85 -21.47 8.83
N SER A 251 -6.19 -20.87 9.84
CA SER A 251 -4.90 -21.38 10.32
C SER A 251 -5.05 -22.64 11.14
N SER A 252 -4.26 -23.67 10.82
CA SER A 252 -4.16 -24.90 11.63
C SER A 252 -3.05 -24.83 12.70
N PHE A 253 -2.18 -23.83 12.65
CA PHE A 253 -1.02 -23.70 13.52
C PHE A 253 -1.34 -22.89 14.77
N LYS A 254 -1.23 -23.51 15.95
CA LYS A 254 -1.52 -22.86 17.24
C LYS A 254 -0.67 -21.63 17.52
N GLU A 255 0.63 -21.70 17.21
CA GLU A 255 1.56 -20.57 17.38
C GLU A 255 1.11 -19.35 16.57
N LEU A 256 0.70 -19.58 15.32
CA LEU A 256 0.24 -18.51 14.44
C LEU A 256 -1.05 -17.86 14.96
N LYS A 257 -1.97 -18.66 15.51
CA LYS A 257 -3.20 -18.16 16.14
C LYS A 257 -2.87 -17.30 17.37
N ALA A 258 -1.90 -17.75 18.18
CA ALA A 258 -1.44 -17.00 19.35
C ALA A 258 -0.85 -15.65 18.97
N ASP A 259 0.02 -15.62 17.95
CA ASP A 259 0.62 -14.38 17.44
C ASP A 259 -0.47 -13.40 16.96
N ILE A 260 -1.46 -13.87 16.21
CA ILE A 260 -2.56 -13.02 15.71
C ILE A 260 -3.36 -12.41 16.86
N VAL A 261 -3.72 -13.21 17.86
CA VAL A 261 -4.47 -12.75 19.04
C VAL A 261 -3.68 -11.68 19.78
N HIS A 262 -2.39 -11.92 19.99
CA HIS A 262 -1.50 -10.96 20.63
C HIS A 262 -1.39 -9.66 19.81
N ASP A 263 -1.16 -9.75 18.50
CA ASP A 263 -1.06 -8.59 17.62
C ASP A 263 -2.35 -7.75 17.58
N MET A 264 -3.52 -8.40 17.59
CA MET A 264 -4.81 -7.71 17.70
C MET A 264 -4.93 -6.96 19.03
N SER A 265 -4.53 -7.59 20.14
CA SER A 265 -4.54 -6.97 21.46
C SER A 265 -3.59 -5.77 21.53
N VAL A 266 -2.35 -5.92 21.09
CA VAL A 266 -1.35 -4.83 21.06
C VAL A 266 -1.80 -3.68 20.16
N THR A 267 -2.43 -3.98 19.03
CA THR A 267 -2.99 -2.96 18.13
C THR A 267 -4.05 -2.13 18.86
N LEU A 268 -4.97 -2.78 19.56
CA LEU A 268 -6.01 -2.08 20.32
C LEU A 268 -5.45 -1.29 21.49
N GLN A 269 -4.48 -1.83 22.24
CA GLN A 269 -3.79 -1.10 23.31
C GLN A 269 -3.17 0.20 22.80
N ASN A 270 -2.46 0.13 21.67
CA ASN A 270 -1.86 1.32 21.06
C ASN A 270 -2.92 2.31 20.56
N TYR A 271 -4.02 1.82 19.98
CA TYR A 271 -5.12 2.69 19.58
C TYR A 271 -5.72 3.44 20.77
N ILE A 272 -5.97 2.74 21.89
CA ILE A 272 -6.52 3.34 23.11
C ILE A 272 -5.59 4.47 23.62
N ARG A 273 -4.27 4.24 23.64
CA ARG A 273 -3.28 5.26 24.04
C ARG A 273 -3.26 6.48 23.12
N LEU A 274 -3.41 6.26 21.82
CA LEU A 274 -3.39 7.33 20.81
C LEU A 274 -4.74 8.04 20.62
N LYS A 275 -5.82 7.48 21.16
CA LYS A 275 -7.20 7.93 20.93
C LYS A 275 -7.41 9.40 21.25
N ARG A 276 -6.77 9.93 22.30
CA ARG A 276 -6.86 11.33 22.71
C ARG A 276 -6.34 12.31 21.66
N ASP A 277 -5.35 11.87 20.86
CA ASP A 277 -4.70 12.67 19.83
C ASP A 277 -5.39 12.58 18.46
N ILE A 278 -6.38 11.70 18.33
CA ILE A 278 -7.14 11.52 17.07
C ILE A 278 -8.20 12.62 16.96
N ALA A 279 -8.31 13.22 15.77
CA ALA A 279 -9.28 14.28 15.52
C ALA A 279 -10.73 13.81 15.74
N PRO A 280 -11.61 14.63 16.38
CA PRO A 280 -13.00 14.26 16.64
C PRO A 280 -13.79 13.84 15.40
N GLY A 281 -13.50 14.44 14.23
CA GLY A 281 -14.14 14.10 12.96
C GLY A 281 -13.92 12.65 12.50
N PHE A 282 -12.84 12.01 12.94
CA PHE A 282 -12.58 10.60 12.66
C PHE A 282 -13.61 9.67 13.30
N PHE A 283 -14.21 10.05 14.43
CA PHE A 283 -15.14 9.19 15.18
C PHE A 283 -16.58 9.19 14.62
N LYS A 284 -16.83 9.95 13.56
CA LYS A 284 -18.11 9.87 12.84
C LYS A 284 -18.12 8.61 11.98
N VAL A 285 -18.99 7.65 12.33
CA VAL A 285 -19.04 6.32 11.71
C VAL A 285 -19.45 6.42 10.24
N SER A 286 -18.58 5.97 9.36
CA SER A 286 -18.81 6.02 7.91
C SER A 286 -19.82 4.95 7.44
N PRO A 287 -20.44 5.12 6.25
CA PRO A 287 -21.35 4.14 5.69
C PRO A 287 -20.71 2.75 5.54
N LYS A 288 -19.43 2.66 5.17
CA LYS A 288 -18.71 1.39 5.05
C LYS A 288 -18.58 0.66 6.37
N VAL A 289 -18.28 1.37 7.46
CA VAL A 289 -18.21 0.79 8.81
C VAL A 289 -19.57 0.32 9.26
N ARG A 290 -20.65 1.07 8.97
CA ARG A 290 -22.03 0.69 9.32
C ARG A 290 -22.46 -0.61 8.63
N THR A 291 -21.92 -0.95 7.48
CA THR A 291 -22.21 -2.19 6.75
C THR A 291 -21.30 -3.36 7.13
N ASP A 292 -20.32 -3.14 8.00
CA ASP A 292 -19.44 -4.22 8.48
C ASP A 292 -20.24 -5.29 9.21
N ILE A 293 -19.89 -6.56 8.95
CA ILE A 293 -20.61 -7.72 9.48
C ILE A 293 -20.66 -7.72 11.01
N SER A 294 -19.60 -7.22 11.66
CA SER A 294 -19.51 -7.12 13.12
C SER A 294 -20.57 -6.20 13.72
N PHE A 295 -21.14 -5.29 12.94
CA PHE A 295 -22.11 -4.30 13.43
C PHE A 295 -23.54 -4.55 12.97
N LYS A 296 -23.82 -5.63 12.23
CA LYS A 296 -25.17 -5.93 11.73
C LYS A 296 -26.23 -5.96 12.85
N THR A 297 -25.87 -6.40 14.05
CA THR A 297 -26.77 -6.48 15.19
C THR A 297 -26.82 -5.19 16.03
N MET A 298 -26.02 -4.17 15.70
CA MET A 298 -25.83 -2.96 16.50
C MET A 298 -26.27 -1.68 15.78
N VAL A 299 -27.11 -1.81 14.75
CA VAL A 299 -27.52 -0.68 13.88
C VAL A 299 -28.08 0.51 14.68
N GLY A 300 -28.79 0.27 15.78
CA GLY A 300 -29.33 1.33 16.65
C GLY A 300 -28.31 2.00 17.58
N GLN A 301 -27.09 1.46 17.71
CA GLN A 301 -26.07 1.91 18.67
C GLN A 301 -25.02 2.84 18.09
N PHE A 302 -25.04 3.09 16.77
CA PHE A 302 -24.01 3.92 16.14
C PHE A 302 -23.91 5.33 16.72
N GLY A 303 -25.02 5.95 17.10
CA GLY A 303 -25.01 7.28 17.73
C GLY A 303 -24.32 7.28 19.09
N GLU A 304 -24.39 6.19 19.83
CA GLU A 304 -23.67 5.99 21.09
C GLU A 304 -22.19 5.74 20.85
N MET A 305 -21.85 4.86 19.91
CA MET A 305 -20.47 4.60 19.51
C MET A 305 -19.74 5.86 19.03
N GLU A 306 -20.43 6.76 18.33
CA GLU A 306 -19.89 8.05 17.88
C GLU A 306 -19.65 9.00 19.08
N ARG A 307 -20.59 9.08 20.04
CA ARG A 307 -20.41 9.88 21.25
C ARG A 307 -19.27 9.40 22.11
N ASN A 308 -19.21 8.08 22.32
CA ASN A 308 -18.23 7.41 23.17
C ASN A 308 -16.91 7.15 22.43
N LYS A 309 -16.85 7.47 21.12
CA LYS A 309 -15.69 7.23 20.26
C LYS A 309 -15.19 5.78 20.31
N SER A 310 -16.09 4.79 20.45
CA SER A 310 -15.77 3.41 20.82
C SER A 310 -15.94 2.38 19.68
N PHE A 311 -16.21 2.82 18.46
CA PHE A 311 -16.54 1.91 17.36
C PHE A 311 -15.38 0.93 16.99
N TYR A 312 -14.12 1.38 17.10
CA TYR A 312 -12.97 0.53 16.79
C TYR A 312 -12.71 -0.49 17.90
N GLU A 313 -12.80 -0.04 19.15
CA GLU A 313 -12.69 -0.91 20.33
C GLU A 313 -13.75 -2.00 20.31
N GLN A 314 -15.00 -1.61 20.03
CA GLN A 314 -16.10 -2.58 19.95
C GLN A 314 -15.90 -3.60 18.83
N LYS A 315 -15.34 -3.18 17.69
CA LYS A 315 -14.95 -4.13 16.63
C LYS A 315 -13.92 -5.14 17.12
N CYS A 316 -12.84 -4.68 17.75
CA CYS A 316 -11.79 -5.55 18.28
C CYS A 316 -12.30 -6.52 19.34
N PHE A 317 -13.09 -6.05 20.30
CA PHE A 317 -13.67 -6.91 21.36
C PHE A 317 -14.61 -7.97 20.78
N ARG A 318 -15.42 -7.62 19.78
CA ARG A 318 -16.27 -8.61 19.12
C ARG A 318 -15.48 -9.67 18.40
N LEU A 319 -14.43 -9.28 17.69
CA LEU A 319 -13.56 -10.25 17.02
C LEU A 319 -12.88 -11.16 18.04
N LEU A 320 -12.28 -10.61 19.09
CA LEU A 320 -11.65 -11.40 20.16
C LEU A 320 -12.66 -12.31 20.86
N GLY A 321 -13.86 -11.82 21.14
CA GLY A 321 -14.93 -12.65 21.70
C GLY A 321 -15.36 -13.80 20.79
N ASN A 322 -15.50 -13.54 19.49
CA ASN A 322 -15.81 -14.59 18.51
C ASN A 322 -14.67 -15.61 18.41
N VAL A 323 -13.42 -15.14 18.41
CA VAL A 323 -12.23 -16.00 18.44
C VAL A 323 -12.22 -16.88 19.69
N TYR A 324 -12.50 -16.31 20.87
CA TYR A 324 -12.60 -17.04 22.13
C TYR A 324 -13.62 -18.19 22.04
N ILE A 325 -14.82 -17.90 21.55
CA ILE A 325 -15.88 -18.91 21.41
C ILE A 325 -15.45 -20.00 20.42
N ARG A 326 -14.93 -19.65 19.25
CA ARG A 326 -14.46 -20.62 18.25
C ARG A 326 -13.37 -21.54 18.81
N LEU A 327 -12.40 -21.01 19.55
CA LEU A 327 -11.33 -21.79 20.14
C LEU A 327 -11.87 -22.77 21.20
N LEU A 328 -12.84 -22.35 22.00
CA LEU A 328 -13.53 -23.24 22.93
C LEU A 328 -14.27 -24.38 22.23
N GLU A 329 -15.02 -24.07 21.15
CA GLU A 329 -15.75 -25.06 20.35
C GLU A 329 -14.83 -26.09 19.70
N HIS A 330 -13.60 -25.67 19.32
CA HIS A 330 -12.58 -26.57 18.76
C HIS A 330 -11.73 -27.29 19.83
N GLY A 331 -11.99 -27.04 21.12
CA GLY A 331 -11.23 -27.67 22.22
C GLY A 331 -9.81 -27.10 22.40
N GLU A 332 -9.53 -25.93 21.84
CA GLU A 332 -8.23 -25.26 21.95
C GLU A 332 -8.16 -24.40 23.23
N PHE A 333 -8.26 -25.04 24.41
CA PHE A 333 -8.41 -24.38 25.71
C PHE A 333 -7.23 -23.46 26.07
N ASP A 334 -6.01 -23.83 25.71
CA ASP A 334 -4.81 -23.02 25.98
C ASP A 334 -4.88 -21.67 25.28
N LEU A 335 -5.29 -21.68 23.99
CA LEU A 335 -5.45 -20.47 23.20
C LEU A 335 -6.65 -19.63 23.67
N SER A 336 -7.76 -20.26 24.03
CA SER A 336 -8.91 -19.54 24.58
C SER A 336 -8.56 -18.85 25.91
N SER A 337 -7.78 -19.51 26.78
CA SER A 337 -7.27 -18.88 28.00
C SER A 337 -6.37 -17.67 27.72
N MET A 338 -5.53 -17.78 26.68
CA MET A 338 -4.70 -16.66 26.22
C MET A 338 -5.56 -15.49 25.74
N VAL A 339 -6.61 -15.72 24.93
CA VAL A 339 -7.53 -14.67 24.49
C VAL A 339 -8.18 -13.96 25.69
N ALA A 340 -8.63 -14.73 26.68
CA ALA A 340 -9.21 -14.14 27.92
C ALA A 340 -8.18 -13.28 28.66
N GLY A 341 -6.93 -13.72 28.75
CA GLY A 341 -5.83 -12.95 29.33
C GLY A 341 -5.55 -11.65 28.57
N GLU A 342 -5.53 -11.70 27.24
CA GLU A 342 -5.37 -10.50 26.42
C GLU A 342 -6.56 -9.52 26.57
N MET A 343 -7.79 -10.02 26.66
CA MET A 343 -8.95 -9.17 26.91
C MET A 343 -8.88 -8.51 28.31
N ALA A 344 -8.38 -9.21 29.33
CA ALA A 344 -8.13 -8.62 30.64
C ALA A 344 -7.05 -7.52 30.59
N ASN A 345 -5.95 -7.75 29.84
CA ASN A 345 -4.90 -6.75 29.64
C ASN A 345 -5.43 -5.48 28.94
N LEU A 346 -6.36 -5.64 28.00
CA LEU A 346 -7.05 -4.52 27.35
C LEU A 346 -7.89 -3.73 28.34
N GLY A 347 -8.60 -4.40 29.24
CA GLY A 347 -9.35 -3.74 30.32
C GLY A 347 -8.43 -2.92 31.23
N LEU A 348 -7.28 -3.49 31.63
CA LEU A 348 -6.28 -2.77 32.42
C LEU A 348 -5.72 -1.53 31.68
N THR A 349 -5.48 -1.66 30.37
CA THR A 349 -5.02 -0.53 29.56
C THR A 349 -6.11 0.56 29.49
N ALA A 350 -7.38 0.19 29.32
CA ALA A 350 -8.49 1.12 29.30
C ALA A 350 -8.63 1.90 30.63
N ILE A 351 -8.45 1.22 31.75
CA ILE A 351 -8.43 1.86 33.09
C ILE A 351 -7.27 2.86 33.19
N GLY A 352 -6.05 2.45 32.78
CA GLY A 352 -4.86 3.30 32.84
C GLY A 352 -4.97 4.57 31.99
N GLU A 353 -5.76 4.53 30.91
CA GLU A 353 -6.01 5.67 30.02
C GLU A 353 -7.32 6.41 30.29
N ASP A 354 -7.97 6.14 31.44
CA ASP A 354 -9.24 6.79 31.87
C ASP A 354 -10.38 6.63 30.82
N ASN A 355 -10.36 5.52 30.09
CA ASN A 355 -11.37 5.20 29.08
C ASN A 355 -12.48 4.37 29.69
N THR A 356 -13.27 5.04 30.57
CA THR A 356 -14.35 4.41 31.34
C THR A 356 -15.46 3.78 30.52
N GLU A 357 -15.54 4.13 29.24
CA GLU A 357 -16.53 3.63 28.29
C GLU A 357 -16.26 2.22 27.80
N LEU A 358 -15.06 1.70 28.08
CA LEU A 358 -14.61 0.38 27.67
C LEU A 358 -14.62 -0.64 28.81
N ILE A 359 -14.81 -0.15 30.06
CA ILE A 359 -14.84 -0.93 31.27
C ILE A 359 -16.29 -1.34 31.58
#